data_17b4c39b265ba14483e2ee9b9c264768
#
_entry.id   17b4c39b265ba14483e2ee9b9c264768
#
_cell.length_a   1.000
_cell.length_b   1.000
_cell.length_c   1.000
_cell.angle_alpha   90.00
_cell.angle_beta   90.00
_cell.angle_gamma   90.00
#
_symmetry.space_group_name_H-M   'P 1'
#
loop_
_entity.id
_entity.type
_entity.pdbx_description
1 polymer ?
#
loop_
_entity_poly.entity_id
_entity_poly.type
_entity_poly.pdbx_seq_one_letter_code
_entity_poly.pdbx_strand_id
1 'polypeptide(L)'
;MKARCKKFAALALGGIAAGGAILGALAALDRTLESRVVGLPTTTRPVVILDPGHGGMDGGAEGNNITEKNVNLAIAHKVREYCTLFGFQVEMTRETDISIHDEGKKTIRAQKNSDLKNRLKIMTANPSAVAVSIHLNKFPQSRIKGAQVFYAPKSPGSEELAQTIQDNFRGLLQPENTRQIKKADSSLFLLYNNTVTPAVLVECGFLSNPEEAALLASEDYQDRVAFAICCSLLEFYDGSFEEETPDDPSKA
;
A
#
# COMPACT_ATOMS: atom_id res chain seq x y z
N MET A 1 38.15 -48.01 -44.43
CA MET A 1 38.03 -47.93 -42.95
C MET A 1 38.56 -46.62 -42.34
N LYS A 2 39.70 -46.06 -42.82
CA LYS A 2 40.29 -44.80 -42.22
C LYS A 2 39.49 -43.50 -42.42
N ALA A 3 38.63 -43.38 -43.44
CA ALA A 3 37.86 -42.17 -43.73
C ALA A 3 36.58 -42.04 -42.87
N ARG A 4 36.00 -43.14 -42.37
CA ARG A 4 34.83 -43.16 -41.52
C ARG A 4 35.18 -42.73 -40.07
N CYS A 5 36.36 -43.11 -39.56
CA CYS A 5 36.82 -42.71 -38.23
C CYS A 5 37.09 -41.19 -38.09
N LYS A 6 37.61 -40.56 -39.18
CA LYS A 6 37.85 -39.11 -39.17
C LYS A 6 36.55 -38.27 -39.11
N LYS A 7 35.46 -38.73 -39.73
CA LYS A 7 34.15 -38.04 -39.67
C LYS A 7 33.47 -38.18 -38.31
N PHE A 8 33.63 -39.31 -37.64
CA PHE A 8 33.10 -39.48 -36.28
C PHE A 8 33.85 -38.63 -35.23
N ALA A 9 35.17 -38.52 -35.36
CA ALA A 9 35.98 -37.68 -34.49
C ALA A 9 35.65 -36.17 -34.66
N ALA A 10 35.40 -35.72 -35.90
CA ALA A 10 35.01 -34.33 -36.15
C ALA A 10 33.61 -33.99 -35.63
N LEU A 11 32.65 -34.93 -35.70
CA LEU A 11 31.32 -34.75 -35.13
C LEU A 11 31.35 -34.75 -33.59
N ALA A 12 32.17 -35.59 -32.96
CA ALA A 12 32.30 -35.62 -31.50
C ALA A 12 32.96 -34.33 -30.95
N LEU A 13 33.99 -33.81 -31.61
CA LEU A 13 34.63 -32.55 -31.26
C LEU A 13 33.71 -31.33 -31.48
N GLY A 14 32.89 -31.32 -32.55
CA GLY A 14 31.87 -30.29 -32.78
C GLY A 14 30.77 -30.29 -31.74
N GLY A 15 30.32 -31.46 -31.28
CA GLY A 15 29.31 -31.59 -30.21
C GLY A 15 29.82 -31.11 -28.84
N ILE A 16 31.08 -31.37 -28.50
CA ILE A 16 31.70 -30.94 -27.25
C ILE A 16 31.90 -29.40 -27.25
N ALA A 17 32.31 -28.81 -28.38
CA ALA A 17 32.49 -27.38 -28.53
C ALA A 17 31.15 -26.63 -28.46
N ALA A 18 30.09 -27.18 -29.07
CA ALA A 18 28.73 -26.59 -28.98
C ALA A 18 28.15 -26.74 -27.57
N GLY A 19 28.33 -27.86 -26.89
CA GLY A 19 27.90 -28.07 -25.50
C GLY A 19 28.63 -27.15 -24.53
N GLY A 20 29.94 -26.93 -24.70
CA GLY A 20 30.74 -26.01 -23.93
C GLY A 20 30.32 -24.55 -24.12
N ALA A 21 29.97 -24.13 -25.33
CA ALA A 21 29.47 -22.80 -25.63
C ALA A 21 28.09 -22.53 -24.99
N ILE A 22 27.19 -23.53 -25.01
CA ILE A 22 25.87 -23.43 -24.38
C ILE A 22 26.01 -23.36 -22.86
N LEU A 23 26.85 -24.21 -22.25
CA LEU A 23 27.12 -24.16 -20.80
C LEU A 23 27.78 -22.86 -20.38
N GLY A 24 28.71 -22.34 -21.19
CA GLY A 24 29.33 -21.04 -20.97
C GLY A 24 28.34 -19.86 -21.06
N ALA A 25 27.42 -19.92 -22.03
CA ALA A 25 26.35 -18.92 -22.19
C ALA A 25 25.36 -18.97 -21.05
N LEU A 26 24.96 -20.15 -20.57
CA LEU A 26 24.09 -20.34 -19.43
C LEU A 26 24.76 -19.83 -18.14
N ALA A 27 26.03 -20.12 -17.90
CA ALA A 27 26.79 -19.64 -16.75
C ALA A 27 27.02 -18.12 -16.81
N ALA A 28 27.18 -17.53 -18.00
CA ALA A 28 27.28 -16.09 -18.18
C ALA A 28 25.91 -15.42 -17.96
N LEU A 29 24.81 -16.04 -18.37
CA LEU A 29 23.45 -15.57 -18.14
C LEU A 29 23.12 -15.60 -16.64
N ASP A 30 23.51 -16.68 -15.93
CA ASP A 30 23.32 -16.83 -14.49
C ASP A 30 24.10 -15.76 -13.72
N ARG A 31 25.37 -15.51 -14.08
CA ARG A 31 26.17 -14.41 -13.51
C ARG A 31 25.62 -13.02 -13.83
N THR A 32 25.02 -12.82 -15.00
CA THR A 32 24.37 -11.56 -15.36
C THR A 32 23.03 -11.39 -14.66
N LEU A 33 22.33 -12.48 -14.34
CA LEU A 33 21.13 -12.45 -13.52
C LEU A 33 21.47 -12.22 -12.04
N GLU A 34 22.51 -12.86 -11.50
CA GLU A 34 23.01 -12.58 -10.15
C GLU A 34 23.57 -11.15 -10.01
N SER A 35 24.23 -10.60 -11.04
CA SER A 35 24.71 -9.20 -10.99
C SER A 35 23.60 -8.18 -11.22
N ARG A 36 22.41 -8.60 -11.67
CA ARG A 36 21.20 -7.79 -11.79
C ARG A 36 20.23 -7.95 -10.62
N VAL A 37 20.56 -8.72 -9.61
CA VAL A 37 20.08 -8.41 -8.27
C VAL A 37 20.83 -7.13 -7.87
N VAL A 38 20.50 -6.03 -8.53
CA VAL A 38 20.79 -4.67 -8.08
C VAL A 38 20.45 -4.71 -6.61
N GLY A 39 21.44 -4.54 -5.76
CA GLY A 39 21.21 -4.55 -4.33
C GLY A 39 20.01 -3.66 -4.07
N LEU A 40 18.92 -4.28 -3.64
CA LEU A 40 17.83 -3.52 -3.05
C LEU A 40 18.53 -2.61 -2.05
N PRO A 41 18.36 -1.29 -2.12
CA PRO A 41 19.04 -0.40 -1.19
C PRO A 41 18.75 -0.97 0.21
N THR A 42 19.80 -1.27 0.95
CA THR A 42 19.74 -1.76 2.35
C THR A 42 19.22 -0.70 3.31
N THR A 43 18.67 0.40 2.80
CA THR A 43 17.87 1.34 3.57
C THR A 43 16.59 0.62 3.95
N THR A 44 16.44 0.24 5.20
CA THR A 44 15.20 -0.24 5.76
C THR A 44 14.13 0.79 5.42
N ARG A 45 13.17 0.42 4.55
CA ARG A 45 12.04 1.31 4.25
C ARG A 45 11.31 1.63 5.56
N PRO A 46 10.75 2.83 5.66
CA PRO A 46 10.03 3.23 6.87
C PRO A 46 8.87 2.29 7.21
N VAL A 47 8.40 2.39 8.43
CA VAL A 47 7.23 1.64 8.90
C VAL A 47 5.96 2.24 8.31
N VAL A 48 5.10 1.41 7.76
CA VAL A 48 3.74 1.75 7.34
C VAL A 48 2.76 1.24 8.39
N ILE A 49 1.97 2.14 8.95
CA ILE A 49 0.91 1.78 9.89
C ILE A 49 -0.42 1.77 9.13
N LEU A 50 -1.02 0.59 9.02
CA LEU A 50 -2.34 0.41 8.40
C LEU A 50 -3.42 0.40 9.47
N ASP A 51 -4.41 1.25 9.29
CA ASP A 51 -5.57 1.33 10.17
C ASP A 51 -6.83 0.91 9.40
N PRO A 52 -7.21 -0.40 9.43
CA PRO A 52 -8.51 -0.79 8.89
C PRO A 52 -9.61 -0.24 9.78
N GLY A 53 -10.34 0.75 9.28
CA GLY A 53 -11.37 1.46 10.04
C GLY A 53 -12.42 0.53 10.63
N HIS A 54 -13.01 0.96 11.77
CA HIS A 54 -14.04 0.20 12.50
C HIS A 54 -13.53 -1.15 13.05
N GLY A 55 -14.44 -2.06 13.41
CA GLY A 55 -14.13 -3.41 13.90
C GLY A 55 -14.92 -3.81 15.15
N GLY A 56 -15.10 -5.10 15.35
CA GLY A 56 -15.90 -5.67 16.43
C GLY A 56 -17.33 -5.15 16.40
N MET A 57 -17.76 -4.47 17.48
CA MET A 57 -19.11 -3.91 17.59
C MET A 57 -19.37 -2.69 16.69
N ASP A 58 -18.34 -2.07 16.13
CA ASP A 58 -18.47 -0.97 15.18
C ASP A 58 -18.39 -1.49 13.75
N GLY A 59 -19.53 -1.64 13.10
CA GLY A 59 -19.64 -2.09 11.71
C GLY A 59 -19.19 -1.05 10.67
N GLY A 60 -19.15 0.23 11.06
CA GLY A 60 -19.01 1.33 10.09
C GLY A 60 -20.27 1.55 9.28
N ALA A 61 -20.13 1.98 8.05
CA ALA A 61 -21.24 2.10 7.12
C ALA A 61 -21.72 0.73 6.63
N GLU A 62 -23.03 0.63 6.35
CA GLU A 62 -23.65 -0.55 5.75
C GLU A 62 -24.44 -0.12 4.51
N GLY A 63 -24.29 -0.86 3.42
CA GLY A 63 -25.02 -0.61 2.17
C GLY A 63 -24.83 -1.75 1.18
N ASN A 64 -25.86 -2.03 0.38
CA ASN A 64 -25.83 -3.07 -0.65
C ASN A 64 -25.32 -4.44 -0.13
N ASN A 65 -25.75 -4.84 1.08
CA ASN A 65 -25.36 -6.07 1.79
C ASN A 65 -23.85 -6.15 2.15
N ILE A 66 -23.18 -5.02 2.24
CA ILE A 66 -21.77 -4.92 2.61
C ILE A 66 -21.66 -4.17 3.93
N THR A 67 -20.80 -4.66 4.84
CA THR A 67 -20.41 -3.98 6.08
C THR A 67 -18.98 -3.46 5.90
N GLU A 68 -18.78 -2.19 6.10
CA GLU A 68 -17.54 -1.46 5.85
C GLU A 68 -16.32 -2.10 6.53
N LYS A 69 -16.42 -2.44 7.81
CA LYS A 69 -15.30 -3.00 8.60
C LYS A 69 -14.65 -4.23 7.98
N ASN A 70 -15.44 -5.05 7.25
CA ASN A 70 -14.95 -6.29 6.65
C ASN A 70 -14.12 -5.99 5.39
N VAL A 71 -14.59 -5.06 4.56
CA VAL A 71 -13.88 -4.65 3.35
C VAL A 71 -12.61 -3.86 3.71
N ASN A 72 -12.69 -2.97 4.71
CA ASN A 72 -11.51 -2.25 5.21
C ASN A 72 -10.41 -3.21 5.65
N LEU A 73 -10.76 -4.26 6.39
CA LEU A 73 -9.81 -5.27 6.84
C LEU A 73 -9.23 -6.07 5.67
N ALA A 74 -10.06 -6.48 4.71
CA ALA A 74 -9.61 -7.23 3.54
C ALA A 74 -8.62 -6.41 2.69
N ILE A 75 -8.93 -5.14 2.42
CA ILE A 75 -8.02 -4.23 1.69
C ILE A 75 -6.72 -4.04 2.48
N ALA A 76 -6.79 -3.80 3.80
CA ALA A 76 -5.60 -3.59 4.62
C ALA A 76 -4.64 -4.80 4.62
N HIS A 77 -5.17 -6.03 4.65
CA HIS A 77 -4.35 -7.23 4.51
C HIS A 77 -3.62 -7.28 3.16
N LYS A 78 -4.32 -6.98 2.07
CA LYS A 78 -3.72 -6.93 0.73
C LYS A 78 -2.66 -5.82 0.61
N VAL A 79 -2.90 -4.63 1.20
CA VAL A 79 -1.89 -3.55 1.27
C VAL A 79 -0.67 -4.02 2.04
N ARG A 80 -0.85 -4.71 3.17
CA ARG A 80 0.26 -5.29 3.95
C ARG A 80 1.09 -6.25 3.11
N GLU A 81 0.44 -7.14 2.35
CA GLU A 81 1.13 -8.12 1.49
C GLU A 81 2.00 -7.42 0.45
N TYR A 82 1.45 -6.44 -0.29
CA TYR A 82 2.21 -5.67 -1.27
C TYR A 82 3.34 -4.86 -0.62
N CYS A 83 3.05 -4.11 0.44
CA CYS A 83 4.06 -3.31 1.12
C CYS A 83 5.21 -4.17 1.66
N THR A 84 4.90 -5.34 2.24
CA THR A 84 5.92 -6.29 2.70
C THR A 84 6.77 -6.83 1.56
N LEU A 85 6.15 -7.15 0.42
CA LEU A 85 6.86 -7.60 -0.80
C LEU A 85 7.86 -6.53 -1.29
N PHE A 86 7.50 -5.25 -1.18
CA PHE A 86 8.36 -4.12 -1.56
C PHE A 86 9.29 -3.63 -0.43
N GLY A 87 9.41 -4.39 0.66
CA GLY A 87 10.41 -4.17 1.71
C GLY A 87 10.01 -3.19 2.82
N PHE A 88 8.73 -2.75 2.89
CA PHE A 88 8.23 -1.99 4.02
C PHE A 88 8.04 -2.87 5.25
N GLN A 89 8.29 -2.32 6.43
CA GLN A 89 7.77 -2.88 7.67
C GLN A 89 6.33 -2.41 7.85
N VAL A 90 5.42 -3.33 8.15
CA VAL A 90 3.99 -3.00 8.25
C VAL A 90 3.46 -3.37 9.62
N GLU A 91 2.85 -2.38 10.28
CA GLU A 91 2.07 -2.56 11.51
C GLU A 91 0.59 -2.33 11.20
N MET A 92 -0.30 -3.06 11.87
CA MET A 92 -1.74 -2.88 11.72
C MET A 92 -2.38 -2.55 13.07
N THR A 93 -3.34 -1.63 13.10
CA THR A 93 -4.08 -1.31 14.34
C THR A 93 -4.96 -2.47 14.79
N ARG A 94 -5.46 -3.28 13.85
CA ARG A 94 -6.11 -4.58 14.08
C ARG A 94 -5.86 -5.52 12.91
N GLU A 95 -5.74 -6.80 13.18
CA GLU A 95 -5.53 -7.85 12.17
C GLU A 95 -6.76 -8.75 11.98
N THR A 96 -7.74 -8.62 12.84
CA THR A 96 -9.00 -9.39 12.80
C THR A 96 -10.20 -8.46 13.02
N ASP A 97 -11.42 -9.01 13.00
CA ASP A 97 -12.63 -8.25 13.30
C ASP A 97 -12.81 -8.01 14.80
N ILE A 98 -11.96 -7.14 15.35
CA ILE A 98 -12.00 -6.72 16.75
C ILE A 98 -12.01 -5.20 16.87
N SER A 99 -12.51 -4.70 18.00
CA SER A 99 -12.26 -3.35 18.48
C SER A 99 -11.12 -3.40 19.50
N ILE A 100 -10.24 -2.41 19.45
CA ILE A 100 -9.06 -2.34 20.34
C ILE A 100 -9.28 -1.40 21.54
N HIS A 101 -10.53 -1.24 21.95
CA HIS A 101 -10.86 -0.45 23.14
C HIS A 101 -10.37 -1.11 24.43
N ASP A 102 -10.12 -0.29 25.47
CA ASP A 102 -9.72 -0.77 26.78
C ASP A 102 -10.83 -1.61 27.44
N GLU A 103 -10.43 -2.62 28.20
CA GLU A 103 -11.36 -3.39 29.01
C GLU A 103 -12.15 -2.51 29.98
N GLY A 104 -13.34 -2.97 30.37
CA GLY A 104 -14.20 -2.27 31.32
C GLY A 104 -15.02 -1.10 30.75
N LYS A 105 -14.90 -0.77 29.47
CA LYS A 105 -15.79 0.20 28.81
C LYS A 105 -17.19 -0.38 28.60
N LYS A 106 -18.19 0.11 29.36
CA LYS A 106 -19.54 -0.49 29.41
C LYS A 106 -20.50 0.00 28.31
N THR A 107 -20.27 1.17 27.72
CA THR A 107 -21.15 1.72 26.69
C THR A 107 -20.48 1.73 25.34
N ILE A 108 -21.24 1.53 24.27
CA ILE A 108 -20.73 1.58 22.87
C ILE A 108 -19.98 2.90 22.63
N ARG A 109 -20.51 4.02 23.10
CA ARG A 109 -19.82 5.32 22.95
C ARG A 109 -18.46 5.35 23.66
N ALA A 110 -18.37 4.80 24.88
CA ALA A 110 -17.11 4.73 25.61
C ALA A 110 -16.12 3.78 24.95
N GLN A 111 -16.60 2.66 24.40
CA GLN A 111 -15.80 1.72 23.63
C GLN A 111 -15.25 2.36 22.36
N LYS A 112 -16.10 2.99 21.53
CA LYS A 112 -15.65 3.70 20.31
C LYS A 112 -14.64 4.81 20.62
N ASN A 113 -14.86 5.60 21.65
CA ASN A 113 -13.92 6.66 22.05
C ASN A 113 -12.57 6.10 22.52
N SER A 114 -12.58 4.98 23.23
CA SER A 114 -11.35 4.30 23.66
C SER A 114 -10.61 3.67 22.47
N ASP A 115 -11.33 3.02 21.57
CA ASP A 115 -10.81 2.43 20.35
C ASP A 115 -10.08 3.50 19.51
N LEU A 116 -10.71 4.64 19.23
CA LEU A 116 -10.09 5.73 18.48
C LEU A 116 -8.82 6.28 19.17
N LYS A 117 -8.81 6.38 20.51
CA LYS A 117 -7.61 6.83 21.24
C LYS A 117 -6.46 5.81 21.13
N ASN A 118 -6.77 4.53 21.20
CA ASN A 118 -5.78 3.48 21.07
C ASN A 118 -5.22 3.40 19.64
N ARG A 119 -6.06 3.57 18.60
CA ARG A 119 -5.62 3.72 17.21
C ARG A 119 -4.68 4.91 17.05
N LEU A 120 -5.07 6.08 17.54
CA LEU A 120 -4.23 7.28 17.48
C LEU A 120 -2.87 7.04 18.17
N LYS A 121 -2.85 6.37 19.33
CA LYS A 121 -1.61 6.02 20.02
C LYS A 121 -0.70 5.14 19.18
N ILE A 122 -1.25 4.14 18.48
CA ILE A 122 -0.48 3.28 17.57
C ILE A 122 0.03 4.10 16.38
N MET A 123 -0.84 4.88 15.73
CA MET A 123 -0.50 5.69 14.57
C MET A 123 0.59 6.74 14.85
N THR A 124 0.72 7.20 16.08
CA THR A 124 1.69 8.24 16.49
C THR A 124 2.88 7.71 17.28
N ALA A 125 2.99 6.40 17.46
CA ALA A 125 4.06 5.79 18.25
C ALA A 125 5.44 5.92 17.60
N ASN A 126 5.50 5.93 16.28
CA ASN A 126 6.74 6.04 15.51
C ASN A 126 6.70 7.29 14.61
N PRO A 127 7.47 8.34 14.93
CA PRO A 127 7.52 9.57 14.12
C PRO A 127 8.03 9.37 12.68
N SER A 128 8.80 8.31 12.45
CA SER A 128 9.34 7.98 11.13
C SER A 128 8.41 7.08 10.31
N ALA A 129 7.24 6.72 10.84
CA ALA A 129 6.25 5.94 10.13
C ALA A 129 5.35 6.82 9.25
N VAL A 130 4.56 6.16 8.41
CA VAL A 130 3.42 6.73 7.69
C VAL A 130 2.17 5.95 8.07
N ALA A 131 1.05 6.63 8.27
CA ALA A 131 -0.20 6.00 8.65
C ALA A 131 -1.26 6.14 7.55
N VAL A 132 -1.88 5.02 7.17
CA VAL A 132 -2.97 4.96 6.19
C VAL A 132 -4.19 4.31 6.83
N SER A 133 -5.24 5.11 7.08
CA SER A 133 -6.53 4.62 7.54
C SER A 133 -7.41 4.30 6.32
N ILE A 134 -7.99 3.10 6.29
CA ILE A 134 -8.75 2.56 5.16
C ILE A 134 -10.21 2.50 5.53
N HIS A 135 -11.06 3.16 4.74
CA HIS A 135 -12.48 3.34 4.95
C HIS A 135 -13.31 3.22 3.67
N LEU A 136 -14.63 3.10 3.84
CA LEU A 136 -15.62 3.19 2.78
C LEU A 136 -16.67 4.23 3.15
N ASN A 137 -16.99 5.08 2.20
CA ASN A 137 -17.95 6.15 2.40
C ASN A 137 -19.40 5.70 2.20
N LYS A 138 -20.32 6.47 2.75
CA LYS A 138 -21.75 6.35 2.50
C LYS A 138 -22.39 7.71 2.43
N PHE A 139 -23.24 7.95 1.43
CA PHE A 139 -23.93 9.21 1.25
C PHE A 139 -25.41 8.97 0.85
N PRO A 140 -26.35 9.89 1.20
CA PRO A 140 -27.76 9.70 0.89
C PRO A 140 -28.06 9.52 -0.61
N GLN A 141 -27.29 10.19 -1.49
CA GLN A 141 -27.47 10.08 -2.94
C GLN A 141 -26.64 8.93 -3.52
N SER A 142 -27.29 7.92 -4.03
CA SER A 142 -26.64 6.72 -4.62
C SER A 142 -25.79 6.99 -5.87
N ARG A 143 -26.00 8.15 -6.55
CA ARG A 143 -25.17 8.54 -7.70
C ARG A 143 -23.75 8.99 -7.34
N ILE A 144 -23.51 9.26 -6.05
CA ILE A 144 -22.18 9.73 -5.58
C ILE A 144 -21.23 8.56 -5.57
N LYS A 145 -20.04 8.75 -6.21
CA LYS A 145 -19.00 7.74 -6.36
C LYS A 145 -17.60 8.36 -6.39
N GLY A 146 -16.57 7.52 -6.38
CA GLY A 146 -15.16 7.87 -6.50
C GLY A 146 -14.47 8.00 -5.15
N ALA A 147 -13.27 7.43 -5.04
CA ALA A 147 -12.42 7.51 -3.87
C ALA A 147 -12.12 8.96 -3.47
N GLN A 148 -11.97 9.19 -2.16
CA GLN A 148 -11.69 10.50 -1.59
C GLN A 148 -10.64 10.36 -0.50
N VAL A 149 -9.52 11.07 -0.62
CA VAL A 149 -8.48 11.03 0.41
C VAL A 149 -8.54 12.28 1.29
N PHE A 150 -8.48 12.04 2.60
CA PHE A 150 -8.36 13.07 3.64
C PHE A 150 -6.97 13.02 4.25
N TYR A 151 -6.42 14.19 4.62
CA TYR A 151 -5.09 14.28 5.22
C TYR A 151 -5.08 14.94 6.59
N ALA A 152 -4.10 14.55 7.43
CA ALA A 152 -3.87 15.12 8.74
C ALA A 152 -3.35 16.56 8.62
N PRO A 153 -4.08 17.58 9.14
CA PRO A 153 -3.75 18.98 8.89
C PRO A 153 -2.54 19.52 9.66
N LYS A 154 -2.06 18.76 10.63
CA LYS A 154 -1.03 19.20 11.59
C LYS A 154 0.25 18.36 11.49
N SER A 155 0.29 17.39 10.58
CA SER A 155 1.42 16.50 10.38
C SER A 155 2.04 16.73 9.00
N PRO A 156 3.30 17.14 8.92
CA PRO A 156 4.01 17.36 7.66
C PRO A 156 3.99 16.12 6.76
N GLY A 157 4.00 16.31 5.44
CA GLY A 157 3.96 15.22 4.45
C GLY A 157 2.58 14.57 4.23
N SER A 158 1.60 14.83 5.11
CA SER A 158 0.26 14.23 4.97
C SER A 158 -0.49 14.70 3.73
N GLU A 159 -0.35 15.96 3.35
CA GLU A 159 -1.01 16.52 2.16
C GLU A 159 -0.42 15.95 0.88
N GLU A 160 0.89 15.84 0.80
CA GLU A 160 1.62 15.23 -0.31
C GLU A 160 1.24 13.74 -0.48
N LEU A 161 1.29 12.96 0.61
CA LEU A 161 0.85 11.56 0.60
C LEU A 161 -0.60 11.42 0.11
N ALA A 162 -1.50 12.30 0.57
CA ALA A 162 -2.89 12.27 0.14
C ALA A 162 -3.03 12.56 -1.35
N GLN A 163 -2.26 13.51 -1.88
CA GLN A 163 -2.27 13.85 -3.31
C GLN A 163 -1.78 12.67 -4.14
N THR A 164 -0.67 12.05 -3.75
CA THR A 164 -0.11 10.88 -4.43
C THR A 164 -1.11 9.73 -4.48
N ILE A 165 -1.78 9.42 -3.35
CA ILE A 165 -2.81 8.38 -3.32
C ILE A 165 -4.01 8.75 -4.20
N GLN A 166 -4.51 9.99 -4.13
CA GLN A 166 -5.65 10.43 -4.93
C GLN A 166 -5.35 10.35 -6.42
N ASP A 167 -4.14 10.70 -6.84
CA ASP A 167 -3.71 10.66 -8.24
C ASP A 167 -3.52 9.22 -8.73
N ASN A 168 -2.97 8.32 -7.92
CA ASN A 168 -2.88 6.91 -8.25
C ASN A 168 -4.25 6.23 -8.34
N PHE A 169 -5.20 6.56 -7.45
CA PHE A 169 -6.58 6.10 -7.61
C PHE A 169 -7.18 6.55 -8.93
N ARG A 170 -6.96 7.81 -9.32
CA ARG A 170 -7.44 8.34 -10.60
C ARG A 170 -6.75 7.65 -11.78
N GLY A 171 -5.44 7.53 -11.76
CA GLY A 171 -4.66 6.97 -12.87
C GLY A 171 -4.86 5.47 -13.09
N LEU A 172 -4.97 4.71 -12.01
CA LEU A 172 -4.96 3.25 -12.07
C LEU A 172 -6.37 2.62 -12.01
N LEU A 173 -7.34 3.28 -11.34
CA LEU A 173 -8.62 2.65 -11.01
C LEU A 173 -9.83 3.43 -11.49
N GLN A 174 -9.80 4.76 -11.38
CA GLN A 174 -10.99 5.61 -11.47
C GLN A 174 -10.70 6.85 -12.32
N PRO A 175 -10.45 6.72 -13.65
CA PRO A 175 -10.07 7.85 -14.50
C PRO A 175 -11.11 8.98 -14.54
N GLU A 176 -12.38 8.65 -14.29
CA GLU A 176 -13.49 9.62 -14.19
C GLU A 176 -13.60 10.31 -12.81
N ASN A 177 -12.71 9.96 -11.86
CA ASN A 177 -12.76 10.52 -10.51
C ASN A 177 -12.15 11.92 -10.50
N THR A 178 -12.99 12.94 -10.31
CA THR A 178 -12.60 14.36 -10.25
C THR A 178 -12.43 14.89 -8.83
N ARG A 179 -12.56 14.03 -7.81
CA ARG A 179 -12.45 14.44 -6.40
C ARG A 179 -11.05 14.91 -6.09
N GLN A 180 -10.97 15.96 -5.29
CA GLN A 180 -9.71 16.50 -4.76
C GLN A 180 -9.50 16.00 -3.33
N ILE A 181 -8.25 15.98 -2.88
CA ILE A 181 -7.93 15.71 -1.49
C ILE A 181 -8.63 16.68 -0.55
N LYS A 182 -8.82 16.29 0.70
CA LYS A 182 -9.46 17.14 1.70
C LYS A 182 -8.68 17.18 3.00
N LYS A 183 -8.56 18.36 3.54
CA LYS A 183 -8.07 18.59 4.89
C LYS A 183 -9.06 18.03 5.91
N ALA A 184 -8.58 17.21 6.85
CA ALA A 184 -9.42 16.68 7.91
C ALA A 184 -9.84 17.79 8.89
N ASP A 185 -11.10 17.77 9.27
CA ASP A 185 -11.63 18.57 10.37
C ASP A 185 -11.78 17.73 11.65
N SER A 186 -12.34 18.33 12.71
CA SER A 186 -12.47 17.67 14.03
C SER A 186 -13.37 16.43 14.04
N SER A 187 -14.16 16.18 13.00
CA SER A 187 -14.97 14.96 12.87
C SER A 187 -14.13 13.73 12.55
N LEU A 188 -12.99 13.92 11.89
CA LEU A 188 -12.02 12.86 11.60
C LEU A 188 -10.96 12.80 12.71
N PHE A 189 -11.35 12.26 13.87
CA PHE A 189 -10.59 12.28 15.11
C PHE A 189 -9.12 11.87 14.96
N LEU A 190 -8.84 10.79 14.26
CA LEU A 190 -7.49 10.25 14.07
C LEU A 190 -6.58 11.24 13.36
N LEU A 191 -7.02 11.77 12.23
CA LEU A 191 -6.22 12.71 11.44
C LEU A 191 -6.11 14.08 12.10
N TYR A 192 -7.22 14.58 12.66
CA TYR A 192 -7.24 15.93 13.26
C TYR A 192 -6.36 16.04 14.51
N ASN A 193 -6.22 14.96 15.28
CA ASN A 193 -5.40 14.90 16.49
C ASN A 193 -4.00 14.34 16.27
N ASN A 194 -3.68 13.87 15.07
CA ASN A 194 -2.34 13.45 14.71
C ASN A 194 -1.47 14.67 14.39
N THR A 195 -0.37 14.80 15.12
CA THR A 195 0.60 15.91 14.97
C THR A 195 2.02 15.40 14.74
N VAL A 196 2.19 14.08 14.57
CA VAL A 196 3.50 13.42 14.60
C VAL A 196 3.81 12.76 13.26
N THR A 197 2.95 11.85 12.84
CA THR A 197 3.19 10.94 11.73
C THR A 197 2.42 11.40 10.50
N PRO A 198 3.02 11.49 9.28
CA PRO A 198 2.25 11.69 8.06
C PRO A 198 1.09 10.71 8.00
N ALA A 199 -0.14 11.21 7.88
CA ALA A 199 -1.32 10.36 7.99
C ALA A 199 -2.45 10.77 7.04
N VAL A 200 -3.09 9.77 6.47
CA VAL A 200 -4.23 9.92 5.56
C VAL A 200 -5.35 8.96 5.93
N LEU A 201 -6.57 9.30 5.52
CA LEU A 201 -7.73 8.43 5.51
C LEU A 201 -8.22 8.32 4.06
N VAL A 202 -8.27 7.10 3.57
CA VAL A 202 -8.68 6.77 2.21
C VAL A 202 -10.09 6.20 2.24
N GLU A 203 -11.05 6.99 1.78
CA GLU A 203 -12.40 6.53 1.44
C GLU A 203 -12.32 5.86 0.07
N CYS A 204 -12.23 4.53 0.01
CA CYS A 204 -11.96 3.79 -1.23
C CYS A 204 -13.11 3.82 -2.23
N GLY A 205 -14.32 4.20 -1.81
CA GLY A 205 -15.53 4.34 -2.63
C GLY A 205 -16.78 4.39 -1.75
N PHE A 206 -17.95 4.44 -2.38
CA PHE A 206 -19.24 4.66 -1.70
C PHE A 206 -20.09 3.40 -1.65
N LEU A 207 -20.38 2.89 -0.46
CA LEU A 207 -21.32 1.78 -0.26
C LEU A 207 -22.76 2.10 -0.64
N SER A 208 -23.10 3.38 -0.73
CA SER A 208 -24.43 3.83 -1.20
C SER A 208 -24.59 3.75 -2.72
N ASN A 209 -23.50 3.66 -3.48
CA ASN A 209 -23.51 3.47 -4.92
C ASN A 209 -23.48 1.97 -5.24
N PRO A 210 -24.51 1.39 -5.92
CA PRO A 210 -24.56 -0.05 -6.15
C PRO A 210 -23.39 -0.59 -7.02
N GLU A 211 -22.91 0.20 -7.99
CA GLU A 211 -21.81 -0.19 -8.87
C GLU A 211 -20.49 -0.24 -8.08
N GLU A 212 -20.18 0.81 -7.30
CA GLU A 212 -18.98 0.83 -6.45
C GLU A 212 -19.06 -0.22 -5.35
N ALA A 213 -20.22 -0.40 -4.73
CA ALA A 213 -20.41 -1.43 -3.72
C ALA A 213 -20.12 -2.83 -4.26
N ALA A 214 -20.58 -3.14 -5.48
CA ALA A 214 -20.28 -4.41 -6.14
C ALA A 214 -18.76 -4.58 -6.43
N LEU A 215 -18.09 -3.52 -6.88
CA LEU A 215 -16.63 -3.51 -7.06
C LEU A 215 -15.92 -3.74 -5.72
N LEU A 216 -16.25 -2.97 -4.69
CA LEU A 216 -15.62 -3.03 -3.37
C LEU A 216 -15.84 -4.40 -2.68
N ALA A 217 -16.89 -5.14 -3.03
CA ALA A 217 -17.13 -6.50 -2.57
C ALA A 217 -16.26 -7.54 -3.30
N SER A 218 -15.70 -7.22 -4.47
CA SER A 218 -14.89 -8.16 -5.24
C SER A 218 -13.44 -8.17 -4.78
N GLU A 219 -12.86 -9.36 -4.66
CA GLU A 219 -11.45 -9.54 -4.30
C GLU A 219 -10.50 -8.88 -5.31
N ASP A 220 -10.83 -8.96 -6.61
CA ASP A 220 -10.03 -8.35 -7.68
C ASP A 220 -9.93 -6.83 -7.53
N TYR A 221 -11.05 -6.15 -7.23
CA TYR A 221 -11.00 -4.71 -7.06
C TYR A 221 -10.32 -4.29 -5.75
N GLN A 222 -10.53 -5.04 -4.65
CA GLN A 222 -9.81 -4.86 -3.39
C GLN A 222 -8.29 -4.99 -3.58
N ASP A 223 -7.87 -5.95 -4.40
CA ASP A 223 -6.47 -6.17 -4.76
C ASP A 223 -5.89 -4.97 -5.53
N ARG A 224 -6.62 -4.47 -6.53
CA ARG A 224 -6.23 -3.27 -7.28
C ARG A 224 -6.18 -2.00 -6.42
N VAL A 225 -7.11 -1.84 -5.49
CA VAL A 225 -7.10 -0.74 -4.49
C VAL A 225 -5.84 -0.84 -3.63
N ALA A 226 -5.53 -2.03 -3.12
CA ALA A 226 -4.36 -2.26 -2.31
C ALA A 226 -3.05 -1.98 -3.07
N PHE A 227 -2.98 -2.41 -4.33
CA PHE A 227 -1.84 -2.12 -5.20
C PHE A 227 -1.66 -0.62 -5.43
N ALA A 228 -2.75 0.12 -5.69
CA ALA A 228 -2.69 1.58 -5.88
C ALA A 228 -2.17 2.31 -4.62
N ILE A 229 -2.61 1.89 -3.42
CA ILE A 229 -2.11 2.43 -2.15
C ILE A 229 -0.61 2.11 -2.00
N CYS A 230 -0.18 0.89 -2.29
CA CYS A 230 1.23 0.50 -2.19
C CYS A 230 2.11 1.27 -3.18
N CYS A 231 1.68 1.45 -4.43
CA CYS A 231 2.39 2.29 -5.42
C CYS A 231 2.56 3.72 -4.90
N SER A 232 1.52 4.27 -4.29
CA SER A 232 1.57 5.64 -3.73
C SER A 232 2.55 5.77 -2.58
N LEU A 233 2.65 4.75 -1.73
CA LEU A 233 3.64 4.71 -0.66
C LEU A 233 5.07 4.63 -1.21
N LEU A 234 5.28 3.86 -2.27
CA LEU A 234 6.58 3.79 -2.97
C LEU A 234 6.96 5.15 -3.54
N GLU A 235 6.07 5.80 -4.29
CA GLU A 235 6.31 7.12 -4.87
C GLU A 235 6.58 8.18 -3.80
N PHE A 236 5.80 8.20 -2.73
CA PHE A 236 5.98 9.14 -1.62
C PHE A 236 7.35 9.02 -0.97
N TYR A 237 7.84 7.80 -0.79
CA TYR A 237 9.17 7.59 -0.20
C TYR A 237 10.31 7.80 -1.19
N ASP A 238 10.16 7.41 -2.45
CA ASP A 238 11.18 7.62 -3.47
C ASP A 238 11.35 9.12 -3.78
N GLY A 239 10.28 9.91 -3.78
CA GLY A 239 10.32 11.37 -3.92
C GLY A 239 11.00 12.09 -2.74
N SER A 240 10.84 11.60 -1.52
CA SER A 240 11.49 12.19 -0.33
C SER A 240 13.01 11.94 -0.26
N PHE A 241 13.55 11.01 -1.07
CA PHE A 241 15.01 10.77 -1.15
C PHE A 241 15.72 11.59 -2.23
N GLU A 242 15.01 12.22 -3.17
CA GLU A 242 15.62 13.05 -4.20
C GLU A 242 16.03 14.46 -3.69
N GLU A 243 15.52 14.92 -2.56
CA GLU A 243 15.86 16.24 -2.00
C GLU A 243 17.20 16.29 -1.23
N GLU A 244 17.84 15.17 -0.93
CA GLU A 244 19.18 15.12 -0.31
C GLU A 244 20.29 14.78 -1.32
N THR A 245 20.37 15.46 -2.45
CA THR A 245 21.65 15.50 -3.19
C THR A 245 22.59 16.47 -2.48
N PRO A 246 23.73 16.02 -1.96
CA PRO A 246 24.72 16.93 -1.38
C PRO A 246 25.13 17.96 -2.44
N ASP A 247 25.25 19.22 -2.03
CA ASP A 247 25.78 20.32 -2.84
C ASP A 247 26.92 19.85 -3.74
N ASP A 248 26.78 20.04 -5.03
CA ASP A 248 27.84 19.81 -6.01
C ASP A 248 29.01 20.79 -5.69
N PRO A 249 30.16 20.30 -5.22
CA PRO A 249 31.27 21.15 -4.87
C PRO A 249 31.92 21.86 -6.08
N SER A 250 31.38 21.69 -7.29
CA SER A 250 31.87 22.36 -8.50
C SER A 250 31.22 23.74 -8.74
N LYS A 251 30.35 24.21 -7.84
CA LYS A 251 29.69 25.54 -7.92
C LYS A 251 30.19 26.55 -6.89
N ALA A 252 31.34 26.30 -6.26
CA ALA A 252 32.05 27.27 -5.42
C ALA A 252 33.19 27.94 -6.16
#